data_aa5b77dae85a79a774c4cd7e76a122cb
#
_entry.id   aa5b77dae85a79a774c4cd7e76a122cb
#
_cell.length_a   1.000
_cell.length_b   1.000
_cell.length_c   1.000
_cell.angle_alpha   90.00
_cell.angle_beta   90.00
_cell.angle_gamma   90.00
#
_symmetry.space_group_name_H-M   'P 1'
#
loop_
_entity.id
_entity.type
_entity.pdbx_description
1 polymer ?
#
loop_
_entity_poly.entity_id
_entity_poly.type
_entity_poly.pdbx_seq_one_letter_code
_entity_poly.pdbx_strand_id
1 'polypeptide(L)'
;MLGGRSIQSKARSLILGNLKKQEDNMPRRRTPIKREILPDPKYRNPTLAKFMNHVMVSGKKSVAEKIVYGALDRIKQRVGSDPIEVFDAALEAVSPSVEVKSRRVGGATYQVPVEVRPSRRNALAMRWLVESARKRGEKSMAQRLAGELMDASEGRGAAVRKREDTHRMAEANRAFSHYRF
;
A
#
# COMPACT_ATOMS: atom_id res chain seq x y z
N MET A 1 31.43 -44.59 -0.75
CA MET A 1 30.87 -43.61 0.24
C MET A 1 31.67 -42.30 0.16
N LEU A 2 31.46 -41.43 -0.84
CA LEU A 2 32.17 -40.13 -1.01
C LEU A 2 31.30 -39.02 -1.60
N GLY A 3 29.99 -38.97 -1.30
CA GLY A 3 29.07 -37.96 -1.88
C GLY A 3 28.57 -36.86 -0.95
N GLY A 4 28.74 -36.97 0.39
CA GLY A 4 28.07 -36.08 1.34
C GLY A 4 28.75 -34.74 1.66
N ARG A 5 30.06 -34.60 1.40
CA ARG A 5 30.82 -33.40 1.78
C ARG A 5 30.72 -32.24 0.77
N SER A 6 30.37 -32.52 -0.48
CA SER A 6 30.29 -31.51 -1.56
C SER A 6 29.04 -30.62 -1.45
N ILE A 7 27.91 -31.17 -0.98
CA ILE A 7 26.63 -30.42 -0.90
C ILE A 7 26.62 -29.43 0.26
N GLN A 8 27.19 -29.83 1.41
CA GLN A 8 27.29 -28.93 2.57
C GLN A 8 28.26 -27.77 2.37
N SER A 9 29.35 -27.97 1.61
CA SER A 9 30.28 -26.87 1.31
C SER A 9 29.68 -25.84 0.35
N LYS A 10 28.90 -26.28 -0.65
CA LYS A 10 28.18 -25.38 -1.57
C LYS A 10 27.05 -24.60 -0.87
N ALA A 11 26.31 -25.24 0.04
CA ALA A 11 25.28 -24.55 0.81
C ALA A 11 25.87 -23.50 1.75
N ARG A 12 27.01 -23.79 2.42
CA ARG A 12 27.71 -22.80 3.26
C ARG A 12 28.28 -21.63 2.44
N SER A 13 28.80 -21.87 1.24
CA SER A 13 29.32 -20.79 0.38
C SER A 13 28.20 -19.88 -0.16
N LEU A 14 27.01 -20.43 -0.45
CA LEU A 14 25.84 -19.65 -0.85
C LEU A 14 25.29 -18.79 0.29
N ILE A 15 25.25 -19.31 1.50
CA ILE A 15 24.81 -18.56 2.69
C ILE A 15 25.81 -17.44 3.03
N LEU A 16 27.12 -17.73 3.01
CA LEU A 16 28.16 -16.73 3.21
C LEU A 16 28.22 -15.68 2.09
N GLY A 17 27.93 -16.06 0.84
CA GLY A 17 27.85 -15.13 -0.29
C GLY A 17 26.66 -14.17 -0.18
N ASN A 18 25.53 -14.62 0.34
CA ASN A 18 24.36 -13.77 0.59
C ASN A 18 24.57 -12.84 1.81
N LEU A 19 25.28 -13.31 2.84
CA LEU A 19 25.64 -12.47 3.99
C LEU A 19 26.62 -11.36 3.60
N LYS A 20 27.66 -11.66 2.78
CA LYS A 20 28.59 -10.63 2.27
C LYS A 20 27.91 -9.59 1.35
N LYS A 21 26.93 -9.98 0.54
CA LYS A 21 26.15 -9.01 -0.27
C LYS A 21 25.33 -8.02 0.56
N GLN A 22 25.00 -8.34 1.80
CA GLN A 22 24.32 -7.41 2.73
C GLN A 22 25.29 -6.45 3.42
N GLU A 23 26.58 -6.80 3.55
CA GLU A 23 27.58 -5.97 4.22
C GLU A 23 28.17 -4.87 3.31
N ASP A 24 28.20 -5.07 2.00
CA ASP A 24 28.82 -4.12 1.05
C ASP A 24 27.95 -2.90 0.71
N ASN A 25 26.72 -2.82 1.21
CA ASN A 25 25.83 -1.69 0.97
C ASN A 25 25.53 -0.92 2.27
N MET A 26 26.59 -0.49 2.98
CA MET A 26 26.48 0.36 4.15
C MET A 26 26.10 1.78 3.71
N PRO A 27 24.85 2.22 3.82
CA PRO A 27 24.49 3.58 3.50
C PRO A 27 25.21 4.52 4.47
N ARG A 28 25.72 5.63 3.96
CA ARG A 28 26.42 6.66 4.76
C ARG A 28 25.63 7.15 5.98
N ARG A 29 24.30 6.95 5.96
CA ARG A 29 23.39 7.16 7.10
C ARG A 29 22.69 5.85 7.42
N ARG A 30 22.60 5.51 8.71
CA ARG A 30 21.97 4.30 9.20
C ARG A 30 20.52 4.21 8.73
N THR A 31 20.23 3.27 7.84
CA THR A 31 18.87 3.01 7.38
C THR A 31 18.14 2.18 8.45
N PRO A 32 16.96 2.60 8.92
CA PRO A 32 16.22 1.83 9.90
C PRO A 32 15.82 0.46 9.34
N ILE A 33 15.95 -0.58 10.16
CA ILE A 33 15.54 -1.94 9.81
C ILE A 33 14.04 -1.95 9.57
N LYS A 34 13.61 -2.41 8.40
CA LYS A 34 12.19 -2.58 8.09
C LYS A 34 11.66 -3.77 8.88
N ARG A 35 10.70 -3.50 9.79
CA ARG A 35 10.00 -4.57 10.52
C ARG A 35 9.10 -5.35 9.57
N GLU A 36 9.14 -6.65 9.64
CA GLU A 36 8.21 -7.53 8.93
C GLU A 36 6.82 -7.41 9.56
N ILE A 37 5.80 -7.34 8.71
CA ILE A 37 4.41 -7.28 9.15
C ILE A 37 3.88 -8.71 9.14
N LEU A 38 3.51 -9.21 10.32
CA LEU A 38 2.86 -10.50 10.44
C LEU A 38 1.49 -10.47 9.73
N PRO A 39 1.12 -11.55 9.02
CA PRO A 39 -0.17 -11.64 8.37
C PRO A 39 -1.30 -11.61 9.40
N ASP A 40 -2.48 -11.20 8.96
CA ASP A 40 -3.69 -11.16 9.79
C ASP A 40 -4.09 -12.56 10.25
N PRO A 41 -4.46 -12.76 11.54
CA PRO A 41 -4.80 -14.09 12.05
C PRO A 41 -6.09 -14.67 11.46
N LYS A 42 -7.09 -13.83 11.09
CA LYS A 42 -8.39 -14.27 10.56
C LYS A 42 -8.31 -14.66 9.08
N TYR A 43 -7.69 -13.83 8.27
CA TYR A 43 -7.64 -14.00 6.80
C TYR A 43 -6.24 -14.34 6.28
N ARG A 44 -5.22 -14.40 7.11
CA ARG A 44 -3.81 -14.69 6.77
C ARG A 44 -3.25 -13.80 5.66
N ASN A 45 -3.83 -12.60 5.47
CA ASN A 45 -3.46 -11.66 4.43
C ASN A 45 -2.52 -10.56 5.00
N PRO A 46 -1.27 -10.44 4.52
CA PRO A 46 -0.32 -9.42 4.98
C PRO A 46 -0.73 -8.00 4.53
N THR A 47 -1.44 -7.88 3.39
CA THR A 47 -1.94 -6.60 2.88
C THR A 47 -3.01 -6.04 3.81
N LEU A 48 -3.92 -6.91 4.29
CA LEU A 48 -4.95 -6.55 5.25
C LEU A 48 -4.34 -6.10 6.59
N ALA A 49 -3.34 -6.82 7.10
CA ALA A 49 -2.62 -6.43 8.31
C ALA A 49 -1.96 -5.04 8.17
N LYS A 50 -1.39 -4.75 7.00
CA LYS A 50 -0.84 -3.44 6.68
C LYS A 50 -1.92 -2.37 6.60
N PHE A 51 -3.08 -2.69 6.04
CA PHE A 51 -4.23 -1.78 5.97
C PHE A 51 -4.75 -1.41 7.37
N MET A 52 -4.83 -2.36 8.31
CA MET A 52 -5.17 -2.10 9.71
C MET A 52 -4.24 -1.06 10.34
N ASN A 53 -2.94 -1.10 10.03
CA ASN A 53 -1.99 -0.10 10.50
C ASN A 53 -2.26 1.30 9.92
N HIS A 54 -2.82 1.42 8.71
CA HIS A 54 -3.25 2.71 8.14
C HIS A 54 -4.55 3.24 8.77
N VAL A 55 -5.45 2.36 9.18
CA VAL A 55 -6.70 2.73 9.87
C VAL A 55 -6.42 3.16 11.31
N MET A 56 -5.40 2.58 11.93
CA MET A 56 -5.02 2.80 13.34
C MET A 56 -4.71 4.28 13.62
N VAL A 57 -5.22 4.77 14.74
CA VAL A 57 -4.94 6.12 15.28
C VAL A 57 -4.38 5.97 16.69
N SER A 58 -3.34 6.74 17.02
CA SER A 58 -2.71 6.77 18.37
C SER A 58 -2.29 5.39 18.89
N GLY A 59 -1.89 4.47 18.01
CA GLY A 59 -1.43 3.13 18.39
C GLY A 59 -2.53 2.15 18.84
N LYS A 60 -3.82 2.52 18.74
CA LYS A 60 -4.95 1.68 19.18
C LYS A 60 -5.27 0.59 18.14
N LYS A 61 -4.43 -0.45 18.06
CA LYS A 61 -4.54 -1.49 17.05
C LYS A 61 -5.81 -2.33 17.18
N SER A 62 -6.22 -2.70 18.39
CA SER A 62 -7.44 -3.49 18.63
C SER A 62 -8.72 -2.79 18.15
N VAL A 63 -8.77 -1.46 18.22
CA VAL A 63 -9.89 -0.68 17.68
C VAL A 63 -9.86 -0.71 16.14
N ALA A 64 -8.70 -0.58 15.52
CA ALA A 64 -8.56 -0.66 14.07
C ALA A 64 -8.96 -2.05 13.54
N GLU A 65 -8.58 -3.12 14.23
CA GLU A 65 -8.99 -4.49 13.91
C GLU A 65 -10.52 -4.66 13.96
N LYS A 66 -11.16 -4.19 15.03
CA LYS A 66 -12.63 -4.21 15.15
C LYS A 66 -13.32 -3.44 14.01
N ILE A 67 -12.78 -2.29 13.60
CA ILE A 67 -13.31 -1.49 12.50
C ILE A 67 -13.18 -2.25 11.18
N VAL A 68 -12.02 -2.80 10.88
CA VAL A 68 -11.75 -3.50 9.62
C VAL A 68 -12.55 -4.80 9.53
N TYR A 69 -12.57 -5.62 10.57
CA TYR A 69 -13.39 -6.84 10.59
C TYR A 69 -14.88 -6.51 10.49
N GLY A 70 -15.36 -5.52 11.22
CA GLY A 70 -16.75 -5.08 11.13
C GLY A 70 -17.12 -4.52 9.75
N ALA A 71 -16.17 -3.94 9.01
CA ALA A 71 -16.37 -3.53 7.62
C ALA A 71 -16.45 -4.75 6.68
N LEU A 72 -15.54 -5.71 6.80
CA LEU A 72 -15.53 -6.93 6.00
C LEU A 72 -16.76 -7.80 6.25
N ASP A 73 -17.21 -7.95 7.49
CA ASP A 73 -18.42 -8.68 7.83
C ASP A 73 -19.66 -8.04 7.18
N ARG A 74 -19.73 -6.70 7.11
CA ARG A 74 -20.79 -5.97 6.41
C ARG A 74 -20.74 -6.15 4.89
N ILE A 75 -19.56 -6.14 4.29
CA ILE A 75 -19.38 -6.43 2.87
C ILE A 75 -19.91 -7.82 2.57
N LYS A 76 -19.52 -8.83 3.37
CA LYS A 76 -20.00 -10.20 3.24
C LYS A 76 -21.54 -10.30 3.30
N GLN A 77 -22.17 -9.55 4.21
CA GLN A 77 -23.63 -9.53 4.35
C GLN A 77 -24.34 -8.88 3.15
N ARG A 78 -23.73 -7.86 2.52
CA ARG A 78 -24.37 -7.12 1.42
C ARG A 78 -24.11 -7.72 0.04
N VAL A 79 -22.88 -8.15 -0.21
CA VAL A 79 -22.44 -8.59 -1.55
C VAL A 79 -22.55 -10.11 -1.67
N GLY A 80 -22.42 -10.85 -0.56
CA GLY A 80 -22.47 -12.33 -0.56
C GLY A 80 -21.19 -12.99 -1.10
N SER A 81 -20.23 -12.24 -1.65
CA SER A 81 -18.93 -12.70 -2.13
C SER A 81 -17.87 -12.67 -1.04
N ASP A 82 -16.68 -13.21 -1.32
CA ASP A 82 -15.54 -13.13 -0.39
C ASP A 82 -15.16 -11.66 -0.15
N PRO A 83 -15.21 -11.18 1.11
CA PRO A 83 -14.86 -9.81 1.44
C PRO A 83 -13.40 -9.45 1.11
N ILE A 84 -12.49 -10.44 1.00
CA ILE A 84 -11.10 -10.20 0.62
C ILE A 84 -10.99 -9.88 -0.87
N GLU A 85 -11.75 -10.54 -1.73
CA GLU A 85 -11.78 -10.23 -3.17
C GLU A 85 -12.26 -8.79 -3.40
N VAL A 86 -13.30 -8.35 -2.69
CA VAL A 86 -13.80 -6.97 -2.76
C VAL A 86 -12.75 -5.98 -2.26
N PHE A 87 -12.02 -6.32 -1.21
CA PHE A 87 -10.93 -5.49 -0.68
C PHE A 87 -9.76 -5.36 -1.67
N ASP A 88 -9.34 -6.47 -2.28
CA ASP A 88 -8.24 -6.47 -3.25
C ASP A 88 -8.65 -5.73 -4.54
N ALA A 89 -9.87 -5.93 -5.03
CA ALA A 89 -10.44 -5.17 -6.16
C ALA A 89 -10.50 -3.66 -5.87
N ALA A 90 -10.93 -3.26 -4.67
CA ALA A 90 -10.94 -1.86 -4.25
C ALA A 90 -9.53 -1.26 -4.18
N LEU A 91 -8.53 -2.01 -3.69
CA LEU A 91 -7.14 -1.57 -3.67
C LEU A 91 -6.59 -1.37 -5.08
N GLU A 92 -6.86 -2.29 -5.98
CA GLU A 92 -6.43 -2.21 -7.38
C GLU A 92 -7.08 -1.01 -8.08
N ALA A 93 -8.39 -0.84 -7.91
CA ALA A 93 -9.14 0.28 -8.48
C ALA A 93 -8.65 1.66 -8.02
N VAL A 94 -8.14 1.78 -6.79
CA VAL A 94 -7.64 3.04 -6.23
C VAL A 94 -6.13 3.23 -6.46
N SER A 95 -5.41 2.18 -6.82
CA SER A 95 -3.94 2.21 -6.98
C SER A 95 -3.49 3.14 -8.12
N PRO A 96 -2.72 4.23 -7.83
CA PRO A 96 -2.25 5.13 -8.88
C PRO A 96 -1.01 4.57 -9.58
N SER A 97 -0.91 4.75 -10.90
CA SER A 97 0.30 4.46 -11.69
C SER A 97 1.30 5.62 -11.64
N VAL A 98 0.80 6.86 -11.54
CA VAL A 98 1.60 8.08 -11.50
C VAL A 98 1.22 8.97 -10.33
N GLU A 99 2.18 9.72 -9.80
CA GLU A 99 1.96 10.78 -8.82
C GLU A 99 2.62 12.07 -9.30
N VAL A 100 2.18 13.21 -8.77
CA VAL A 100 2.77 14.52 -9.07
C VAL A 100 3.62 14.96 -7.91
N LYS A 101 4.88 15.31 -8.19
CA LYS A 101 5.83 15.84 -7.19
C LYS A 101 6.21 17.28 -7.52
N SER A 102 6.13 18.16 -6.54
CA SER A 102 6.60 19.53 -6.68
C SER A 102 8.13 19.56 -6.73
N ARG A 103 8.69 20.20 -7.76
CA ARG A 103 10.12 20.44 -7.95
C ARG A 103 10.35 21.92 -8.16
N ARG A 104 11.36 22.47 -7.49
CA ARG A 104 11.77 23.86 -7.65
C ARG A 104 12.92 23.94 -8.64
N VAL A 105 12.70 24.63 -9.75
CA VAL A 105 13.69 24.82 -10.81
C VAL A 105 13.77 26.32 -11.13
N GLY A 106 14.94 26.95 -10.99
CA GLY A 106 15.15 28.34 -11.32
C GLY A 106 14.25 29.33 -10.57
N GLY A 107 13.81 29.00 -9.32
CA GLY A 107 12.91 29.84 -8.53
C GLY A 107 11.42 29.57 -8.72
N ALA A 108 11.00 28.92 -9.79
CA ALA A 108 9.62 28.48 -10.02
C ALA A 108 9.39 27.05 -9.51
N THR A 109 8.16 26.77 -9.04
CA THR A 109 7.77 25.43 -8.58
C THR A 109 6.95 24.74 -9.66
N TYR A 110 7.48 23.65 -10.19
CA TYR A 110 6.83 22.82 -11.19
C TYR A 110 6.29 21.54 -10.57
N GLN A 111 5.15 21.09 -11.05
CA GLN A 111 4.57 19.81 -10.67
C GLN A 111 4.99 18.76 -11.69
N VAL A 112 5.93 17.89 -11.31
CA VAL A 112 6.53 16.89 -12.21
C VAL A 112 5.84 15.54 -12.00
N PRO A 113 5.30 14.91 -13.07
CA PRO A 113 4.74 13.58 -13.00
C PRO A 113 5.85 12.54 -12.83
N VAL A 114 5.67 11.61 -11.89
CA VAL A 114 6.62 10.54 -11.58
C VAL A 114 5.87 9.22 -11.44
N GLU A 115 6.40 8.15 -12.03
CA GLU A 115 5.86 6.82 -11.85
C GLU A 115 5.97 6.36 -10.39
N VAL A 116 4.93 5.69 -9.92
CA VAL A 116 4.86 5.22 -8.54
C VAL A 116 5.39 3.80 -8.43
N ARG A 117 6.36 3.57 -7.54
CA ARG A 117 6.88 2.24 -7.23
C ARG A 117 5.76 1.34 -6.65
N PRO A 118 5.73 0.01 -6.93
CA PRO A 118 4.65 -0.87 -6.48
C PRO A 118 4.36 -0.82 -4.97
N SER A 119 5.40 -0.79 -4.14
CA SER A 119 5.23 -0.69 -2.68
C SER A 119 4.58 0.61 -2.22
N ARG A 120 4.84 1.72 -2.92
CA ARG A 120 4.25 3.03 -2.65
C ARG A 120 2.83 3.13 -3.21
N ARG A 121 2.55 2.49 -4.35
CA ARG A 121 1.23 2.42 -4.97
C ARG A 121 0.20 1.90 -3.97
N ASN A 122 0.45 0.73 -3.38
CA ASN A 122 -0.42 0.16 -2.37
C ASN A 122 -0.58 1.05 -1.13
N ALA A 123 0.50 1.69 -0.67
CA ALA A 123 0.44 2.59 0.49
C ALA A 123 -0.40 3.85 0.20
N LEU A 124 -0.35 4.38 -1.02
CA LEU A 124 -1.19 5.50 -1.44
C LEU A 124 -2.66 5.10 -1.52
N ALA A 125 -2.97 3.95 -2.14
CA ALA A 125 -4.32 3.42 -2.23
C ALA A 125 -4.95 3.22 -0.85
N MET A 126 -4.24 2.57 0.07
CA MET A 126 -4.69 2.37 1.46
C MET A 126 -4.98 3.71 2.16
N ARG A 127 -4.09 4.69 2.01
CA ARG A 127 -4.25 6.02 2.61
C ARG A 127 -5.48 6.73 2.06
N TRP A 128 -5.66 6.73 0.75
CA TRP A 128 -6.79 7.40 0.09
C TRP A 128 -8.12 6.76 0.46
N LEU A 129 -8.19 5.43 0.53
CA LEU A 129 -9.38 4.72 1.02
C LEU A 129 -9.74 5.14 2.46
N VAL A 130 -8.77 5.18 3.36
CA VAL A 130 -9.00 5.56 4.75
C VAL A 130 -9.42 7.03 4.88
N GLU A 131 -8.75 7.94 4.16
CA GLU A 131 -9.08 9.36 4.14
C GLU A 131 -10.49 9.61 3.58
N SER A 132 -10.86 8.93 2.49
CA SER A 132 -12.19 9.02 1.87
C SER A 132 -13.26 8.45 2.79
N ALA A 133 -13.03 7.28 3.38
CA ALA A 133 -13.94 6.68 4.35
C ALA A 133 -14.20 7.60 5.57
N ARG A 134 -13.16 8.28 6.07
CA ARG A 134 -13.32 9.23 7.20
C ARG A 134 -14.23 10.41 6.88
N LYS A 135 -14.32 10.82 5.62
CA LYS A 135 -15.15 11.95 5.16
C LYS A 135 -16.61 11.57 4.94
N ARG A 136 -16.95 10.28 4.93
CA ARG A 136 -18.32 9.81 4.75
C ARG A 136 -19.20 10.15 5.96
N GLY A 137 -20.51 10.22 5.75
CA GLY A 137 -21.51 10.66 6.75
C GLY A 137 -22.10 9.55 7.60
N GLU A 138 -21.77 8.27 7.39
CA GLU A 138 -22.35 7.15 8.14
C GLU A 138 -21.95 7.19 9.63
N LYS A 139 -22.75 6.57 10.49
CA LYS A 139 -22.59 6.66 11.96
C LYS A 139 -21.28 6.07 12.47
N SER A 140 -20.86 4.90 11.97
CA SER A 140 -19.66 4.21 12.45
C SER A 140 -18.59 4.12 11.39
N MET A 141 -17.29 4.12 11.82
CA MET A 141 -16.17 4.00 10.89
C MET A 141 -16.18 2.67 10.11
N ALA A 142 -16.69 1.59 10.72
CA ALA A 142 -16.86 0.31 10.02
C ALA A 142 -17.88 0.41 8.86
N GLN A 143 -18.96 1.19 9.03
CA GLN A 143 -19.93 1.45 7.97
C GLN A 143 -19.33 2.29 6.85
N ARG A 144 -18.66 3.37 7.21
CA ARG A 144 -17.96 4.27 6.28
C ARG A 144 -16.96 3.51 5.44
N LEU A 145 -16.14 2.68 6.07
CA LEU A 145 -15.12 1.88 5.40
C LEU A 145 -15.73 0.82 4.48
N ALA A 146 -16.78 0.12 4.93
CA ALA A 146 -17.47 -0.85 4.10
C ALA A 146 -18.10 -0.19 2.86
N GLY A 147 -18.75 0.97 3.03
CA GLY A 147 -19.31 1.74 1.92
C GLY A 147 -18.25 2.15 0.91
N GLU A 148 -17.13 2.72 1.37
CA GLU A 148 -16.06 3.16 0.48
C GLU A 148 -15.39 1.99 -0.26
N LEU A 149 -15.19 0.85 0.39
CA LEU A 149 -14.62 -0.35 -0.24
C LEU A 149 -15.54 -0.92 -1.32
N MET A 150 -16.84 -0.98 -1.07
CA MET A 150 -17.81 -1.43 -2.07
C MET A 150 -17.88 -0.46 -3.26
N ASP A 151 -18.00 0.85 -3.00
CA ASP A 151 -18.01 1.86 -4.06
C ASP A 151 -16.72 1.83 -4.88
N ALA A 152 -15.56 1.65 -4.22
CA ALA A 152 -14.27 1.57 -4.89
C ALA A 152 -14.12 0.30 -5.74
N SER A 153 -14.61 -0.86 -5.28
CA SER A 153 -14.57 -2.11 -6.07
C SER A 153 -15.41 -2.02 -7.35
N GLU A 154 -16.45 -1.18 -7.35
CA GLU A 154 -17.28 -0.88 -8.52
C GLU A 154 -16.72 0.29 -9.38
N GLY A 155 -15.52 0.77 -9.08
CA GLY A 155 -14.91 1.91 -9.79
C GLY A 155 -15.52 3.27 -9.44
N ARG A 156 -16.26 3.37 -8.34
CA ARG A 156 -16.90 4.59 -7.85
C ARG A 156 -16.27 5.02 -6.52
N GLY A 157 -16.72 6.14 -5.98
CA GLY A 157 -16.29 6.59 -4.66
C GLY A 157 -15.26 7.72 -4.69
N ALA A 158 -15.03 8.32 -3.53
CA ALA A 158 -14.15 9.49 -3.39
C ALA A 158 -12.66 9.12 -3.57
N ALA A 159 -12.27 7.90 -3.19
CA ALA A 159 -10.92 7.41 -3.34
C ALA A 159 -10.54 7.21 -4.82
N VAL A 160 -11.48 6.68 -5.64
CA VAL A 160 -11.29 6.51 -7.08
C VAL A 160 -11.20 7.86 -7.78
N ARG A 161 -12.07 8.81 -7.45
CA ARG A 161 -12.00 10.19 -7.97
C ARG A 161 -10.65 10.83 -7.67
N LYS A 162 -10.12 10.64 -6.47
CA LYS A 162 -8.80 11.16 -6.10
C LYS A 162 -7.69 10.59 -6.95
N ARG A 163 -7.75 9.29 -7.32
CA ARG A 163 -6.82 8.67 -8.27
C ARG A 163 -6.94 9.34 -9.64
N GLU A 164 -8.16 9.50 -10.16
CA GLU A 164 -8.42 10.11 -11.47
C GLU A 164 -7.94 11.56 -11.52
N ASP A 165 -8.20 12.34 -10.48
CA ASP A 165 -7.70 13.72 -10.39
C ASP A 165 -6.18 13.78 -10.38
N THR A 166 -5.53 12.85 -9.68
CA THR A 166 -4.05 12.75 -9.66
C THR A 166 -3.51 12.39 -11.04
N HIS A 167 -4.14 11.45 -11.75
CA HIS A 167 -3.76 11.08 -13.11
C HIS A 167 -4.00 12.25 -14.10
N ARG A 168 -5.12 12.94 -13.99
CA ARG A 168 -5.43 14.13 -14.81
C ARG A 168 -4.41 15.24 -14.60
N MET A 169 -4.03 15.52 -13.34
CA MET A 169 -2.95 16.47 -13.03
C MET A 169 -1.61 16.02 -13.59
N ALA A 170 -1.28 14.73 -13.52
CA ALA A 170 -0.03 14.20 -14.06
C ALA A 170 0.00 14.33 -15.60
N GLU A 171 -1.11 14.11 -16.27
CA GLU A 171 -1.23 14.26 -17.72
C GLU A 171 -1.11 15.72 -18.15
N ALA A 172 -1.81 16.64 -17.48
CA ALA A 172 -1.71 18.07 -17.74
C ALA A 172 -0.27 18.60 -17.56
N ASN A 173 0.50 18.03 -16.65
CA ASN A 173 1.89 18.41 -16.39
C ASN A 173 2.92 17.54 -17.13
N ARG A 174 2.52 16.73 -18.11
CA ARG A 174 3.37 15.81 -18.87
C ARG A 174 4.56 16.52 -19.55
N ALA A 175 4.37 17.75 -19.97
CA ALA A 175 5.42 18.58 -20.59
C ALA A 175 6.63 18.77 -19.65
N PHE A 176 6.44 18.73 -18.33
CA PHE A 176 7.49 18.91 -17.32
C PHE A 176 8.15 17.60 -16.89
N SER A 177 7.85 16.48 -17.54
CA SER A 177 8.42 15.17 -17.17
C SER A 177 9.94 15.09 -17.30
N HIS A 178 10.56 15.92 -18.15
CA HIS A 178 12.01 16.00 -18.32
C HIS A 178 12.74 16.60 -17.08
N TYR A 179 12.05 17.27 -16.16
CA TYR A 179 12.61 17.70 -14.88
C TYR A 179 12.66 16.59 -13.81
N ARG A 180 12.61 15.35 -14.26
CA ARG A 180 12.75 14.14 -13.42
C ARG A 180 14.23 13.93 -13.10
N PHE A 181 14.69 14.30 -11.91
CA PHE A 181 16.02 14.04 -11.37
C PHE A 181 15.95 13.15 -10.14
#